data_79b7d7fa28837c7caa9235d597de2d68
#
_entry.id   79b7d7fa28837c7caa9235d597de2d68
#
_cell.length_a   1.000
_cell.length_b   1.000
_cell.length_c   1.000
_cell.angle_alpha   90.00
_cell.angle_beta   90.00
_cell.angle_gamma   90.00
#
_symmetry.space_group_name_H-M   'P 1'
#
loop_
_entity.id
_entity.type
_entity.pdbx_description
1 polymer ?
#
loop_
_entity_poly.entity_id
_entity_poly.type
_entity_poly.pdbx_seq_one_letter_code
_entity_poly.pdbx_strand_id
1 'polypeptide(L)'
;WTQSVLFQSIAIFAVPIFFMISGMNLIGYADKYDTKTFFKKRLWRVGRALILASVFCYILFCIFPFSFYGAEQYASGIGVGDFVSRFLTNSINDIYWFLYTIIYLYMLTPLLTQIRNDKNILQYLIVLQFSISILIPLIERLGVSKKYFGTLFNWPLFSSSALLYFLLGFYIA
;
A
#
# COMPACT_ATOMS: atom_id res chain seq x y z
N TRP A 1 1.85 -15.17 -25.16
CA TRP A 1 0.69 -14.55 -24.47
C TRP A 1 0.23 -15.38 -23.28
N THR A 2 -0.02 -16.67 -23.41
CA THR A 2 -0.55 -17.53 -22.31
C THR A 2 0.43 -17.65 -21.14
N GLN A 3 1.73 -17.77 -21.38
CA GLN A 3 2.75 -17.83 -20.32
C GLN A 3 2.86 -16.52 -19.54
N SER A 4 2.80 -15.37 -20.22
CA SER A 4 2.84 -14.06 -19.59
C SER A 4 1.65 -13.82 -18.67
N VAL A 5 0.44 -14.21 -19.09
CA VAL A 5 -0.79 -14.13 -18.28
C VAL A 5 -0.70 -15.04 -17.06
N LEU A 6 -0.13 -16.24 -17.21
CA LEU A 6 0.01 -17.19 -16.11
C LEU A 6 0.98 -16.68 -15.05
N PHE A 7 2.14 -16.13 -15.46
CA PHE A 7 3.08 -15.49 -14.54
C PHE A 7 2.47 -14.26 -13.84
N GLN A 8 1.74 -13.43 -14.56
CA GLN A 8 1.04 -12.29 -13.96
C GLN A 8 -0.01 -12.74 -12.95
N SER A 9 -0.79 -13.76 -13.23
CA SER A 9 -1.79 -14.28 -12.31
C SER A 9 -1.17 -14.80 -11.01
N ILE A 10 -0.04 -15.51 -11.09
CA ILE A 10 0.69 -15.98 -9.91
C ILE A 10 1.29 -14.79 -9.14
N ALA A 11 1.86 -13.81 -9.83
CA ALA A 11 2.46 -12.64 -9.20
C ALA A 11 1.44 -11.76 -8.46
N ILE A 12 0.20 -11.68 -8.94
CA ILE A 12 -0.89 -10.93 -8.28
C ILE A 12 -1.16 -11.47 -6.87
N PHE A 13 -1.07 -12.79 -6.64
CA PHE A 13 -1.27 -13.37 -5.31
C PHE A 13 -0.12 -13.09 -4.33
N ALA A 14 1.07 -12.78 -4.81
CA ALA A 14 2.22 -12.52 -3.95
C ALA A 14 2.01 -11.29 -3.05
N VAL A 15 1.35 -10.25 -3.54
CA VAL A 15 1.12 -9.00 -2.81
C VAL A 15 0.16 -9.19 -1.63
N PRO A 16 -1.05 -9.77 -1.80
CA PRO A 16 -1.91 -10.12 -0.68
C PRO A 16 -1.22 -10.99 0.38
N ILE A 17 -0.54 -12.03 -0.04
CA ILE A 17 0.20 -12.93 0.88
C ILE A 17 1.27 -12.15 1.66
N PHE A 18 1.99 -11.25 1.01
CA PHE A 18 2.98 -10.41 1.68
C PHE A 18 2.34 -9.53 2.78
N PHE A 19 1.19 -8.91 2.49
CA PHE A 19 0.48 -8.12 3.50
C PHE A 19 -0.04 -8.99 4.65
N MET A 20 -0.53 -10.20 4.37
CA MET A 20 -0.95 -11.16 5.41
C MET A 20 0.22 -11.56 6.32
N ILE A 21 1.36 -11.96 5.74
CA ILE A 21 2.57 -12.30 6.51
C ILE A 21 3.06 -11.09 7.31
N SER A 22 2.96 -9.90 6.75
CA SER A 22 3.34 -8.67 7.45
C SER A 22 2.43 -8.41 8.64
N GLY A 23 1.11 -8.58 8.51
CA GLY A 23 0.14 -8.45 9.59
C GLY A 23 0.40 -9.43 10.73
N MET A 24 0.58 -10.70 10.40
CA MET A 24 0.91 -11.77 11.35
C MET A 24 2.15 -11.43 12.19
N ASN A 25 3.20 -10.90 11.56
CA ASN A 25 4.47 -10.65 12.25
C ASN A 25 4.54 -9.28 12.95
N LEU A 26 3.73 -8.30 12.54
CA LEU A 26 3.92 -6.93 12.96
C LEU A 26 2.90 -6.44 13.98
N ILE A 27 1.66 -6.92 13.97
CA ILE A 27 0.64 -6.48 14.93
C ILE A 27 1.04 -6.86 16.36
N GLY A 28 1.75 -7.98 16.55
CA GLY A 28 2.28 -8.43 17.84
C GLY A 28 3.64 -7.83 18.25
N TYR A 29 4.12 -6.75 17.61
CA TYR A 29 5.46 -6.22 17.89
C TYR A 29 5.66 -5.75 19.34
N ALA A 30 4.60 -5.26 19.99
CA ALA A 30 4.67 -4.72 21.34
C ALA A 30 5.12 -5.75 22.40
N ASP A 31 5.01 -7.03 22.11
CA ASP A 31 5.54 -8.11 22.98
C ASP A 31 7.07 -8.23 22.89
N LYS A 32 7.69 -7.65 21.86
CA LYS A 32 9.12 -7.80 21.59
C LYS A 32 9.92 -6.52 21.83
N TYR A 33 9.33 -5.36 21.54
CA TYR A 33 9.99 -4.04 21.68
C TYR A 33 8.98 -2.89 21.65
N ASP A 34 9.40 -1.71 22.10
CA ASP A 34 8.59 -0.50 22.14
C ASP A 34 8.35 0.11 20.75
N THR A 35 7.35 0.97 20.66
CA THR A 35 6.91 1.63 19.40
C THR A 35 8.03 2.47 18.76
N LYS A 36 8.87 3.13 19.56
CA LYS A 36 10.00 3.94 19.05
C LYS A 36 11.02 3.05 18.32
N THR A 37 11.33 1.90 18.91
CA THR A 37 12.22 0.90 18.30
C THR A 37 11.60 0.29 17.05
N PHE A 38 10.26 0.06 17.05
CA PHE A 38 9.53 -0.41 15.88
C PHE A 38 9.71 0.57 14.70
N PHE A 39 9.41 1.85 14.91
CA PHE A 39 9.56 2.84 13.84
C PHE A 39 10.99 2.97 13.33
N LYS A 40 11.97 2.96 14.25
CA LYS A 40 13.39 3.02 13.87
C LYS A 40 13.82 1.79 13.03
N LYS A 41 13.34 0.60 13.39
CA LYS A 41 13.73 -0.64 12.70
C LYS A 41 12.99 -0.84 11.37
N ARG A 42 11.74 -0.49 11.28
CA ARG A 42 10.85 -0.79 10.14
C ARG A 42 10.60 0.42 9.25
N LEU A 43 9.97 1.46 9.80
CA LEU A 43 9.58 2.64 9.04
C LEU A 43 10.80 3.38 8.46
N TRP A 44 11.83 3.59 9.27
CA TRP A 44 13.05 4.26 8.81
C TRP A 44 13.80 3.48 7.73
N ARG A 45 13.84 2.16 7.83
CA ARG A 45 14.49 1.32 6.81
C ARG A 45 13.77 1.40 5.47
N VAL A 46 12.44 1.24 5.46
CA VAL A 46 11.63 1.30 4.23
C VAL A 46 11.59 2.73 3.69
N GLY A 47 11.44 3.73 4.54
CA GLY A 47 11.46 5.14 4.14
C GLY A 47 12.76 5.54 3.44
N ARG A 48 13.92 5.16 3.98
CA ARG A 48 15.21 5.40 3.32
C ARG A 48 15.30 4.68 1.97
N ALA A 49 14.87 3.43 1.91
CA ALA A 49 14.88 2.68 0.66
C ALA A 49 14.00 3.34 -0.39
N LEU A 50 12.81 3.80 -0.02
CA LEU A 50 11.91 4.53 -0.92
C LEU A 50 12.53 5.84 -1.41
N ILE A 51 13.12 6.65 -0.51
CA ILE A 51 13.76 7.91 -0.89
C ILE A 51 14.92 7.65 -1.86
N LEU A 52 15.82 6.73 -1.54
CA LEU A 52 16.99 6.42 -2.38
C LEU A 52 16.55 5.87 -3.75
N ALA A 53 15.59 4.95 -3.78
CA ALA A 53 15.05 4.41 -5.02
C ALA A 53 14.36 5.50 -5.86
N SER A 54 13.59 6.39 -5.22
CA SER A 54 12.91 7.50 -5.89
C SER A 54 13.89 8.50 -6.49
N VAL A 55 14.93 8.88 -5.76
CA VAL A 55 15.99 9.77 -6.28
C VAL A 55 16.69 9.11 -7.45
N PHE A 56 17.06 7.84 -7.33
CA PHE A 56 17.74 7.11 -8.39
C PHE A 56 16.87 7.00 -9.65
N CYS A 57 15.61 6.60 -9.53
CA CYS A 57 14.69 6.53 -10.66
C CYS A 57 14.45 7.90 -11.29
N TYR A 58 14.26 8.94 -10.48
CA TYR A 58 14.05 10.30 -10.99
C TYR A 58 15.24 10.77 -11.83
N ILE A 59 16.48 10.57 -11.34
CA ILE A 59 17.68 10.91 -12.08
C ILE A 59 17.77 10.10 -13.38
N LEU A 60 17.51 8.79 -13.32
CA LEU A 60 17.52 7.95 -14.52
C LEU A 60 16.52 8.43 -15.58
N PHE A 61 15.29 8.76 -15.18
CA PHE A 61 14.26 9.23 -16.10
C PHE A 61 14.56 10.62 -16.67
N CYS A 62 15.30 11.46 -15.93
CA CYS A 62 15.79 12.74 -16.45
C CYS A 62 16.90 12.56 -17.50
N ILE A 63 17.78 11.56 -17.32
CA ILE A 63 18.89 11.27 -18.24
C ILE A 63 18.39 10.49 -19.47
N PHE A 64 17.50 9.54 -19.27
CA PHE A 64 16.96 8.64 -20.29
C PHE A 64 15.46 8.87 -20.52
N PRO A 65 15.05 9.93 -21.27
CA PRO A 65 13.65 10.28 -21.47
C PRO A 65 12.87 9.23 -22.30
N PHE A 66 13.52 8.23 -22.86
CA PHE A 66 12.91 7.15 -23.67
C PHE A 66 12.55 5.91 -22.88
N SER A 67 12.15 6.05 -21.67
CA SER A 67 11.98 4.91 -20.80
C SER A 67 10.64 4.20 -20.94
N PHE A 68 10.63 2.99 -20.44
CA PHE A 68 9.64 1.94 -20.48
C PHE A 68 8.23 2.30 -19.96
N TYR A 69 8.00 3.43 -19.29
CA TYR A 69 6.76 3.75 -18.58
C TYR A 69 6.40 5.25 -18.63
N GLY A 70 6.28 5.82 -19.84
CA GLY A 70 5.75 7.17 -19.97
C GLY A 70 6.70 8.27 -19.51
N ALA A 71 8.00 8.10 -19.65
CA ALA A 71 9.04 9.08 -19.33
C ALA A 71 8.95 10.38 -20.14
N GLU A 72 8.12 10.45 -21.16
CA GLU A 72 7.76 11.69 -21.85
C GLU A 72 7.29 12.78 -20.89
N GLN A 73 6.75 12.39 -19.74
CA GLN A 73 6.32 13.30 -18.68
C GLN A 73 7.49 14.02 -17.97
N TYR A 74 8.73 13.54 -18.11
CA TYR A 74 9.91 14.14 -17.48
C TYR A 74 10.64 15.16 -18.37
N ALA A 75 10.22 15.32 -19.62
CA ALA A 75 10.86 16.23 -20.56
C ALA A 75 10.69 17.72 -20.22
N SER A 76 9.74 18.08 -19.36
CA SER A 76 9.48 19.45 -18.95
C SER A 76 9.39 19.57 -17.42
N GLY A 77 10.13 20.51 -16.85
CA GLY A 77 9.99 20.88 -15.43
C GLY A 77 10.92 20.13 -14.49
N ILE A 78 12.07 19.65 -14.94
CA ILE A 78 13.06 18.98 -14.09
C ILE A 78 13.55 19.91 -12.98
N GLY A 79 13.40 19.50 -11.72
CA GLY A 79 13.87 20.28 -10.59
C GLY A 79 13.47 19.66 -9.24
N VAL A 80 13.98 20.24 -8.16
CA VAL A 80 13.70 19.79 -6.80
C VAL A 80 12.20 19.87 -6.47
N GLY A 81 11.52 20.91 -6.92
CA GLY A 81 10.08 21.08 -6.72
C GLY A 81 9.26 20.02 -7.44
N ASP A 82 9.63 19.69 -8.68
CA ASP A 82 9.00 18.61 -9.45
C ASP A 82 9.25 17.25 -8.78
N PHE A 83 10.47 16.97 -8.34
CA PHE A 83 10.78 15.75 -7.60
C PHE A 83 9.91 15.60 -6.34
N VAL A 84 9.82 16.64 -5.52
CA VAL A 84 9.02 16.61 -4.28
C VAL A 84 7.53 16.38 -4.59
N SER A 85 7.01 17.08 -5.59
CA SER A 85 5.62 16.90 -6.03
C SER A 85 5.35 15.46 -6.46
N ARG A 86 6.18 14.90 -7.33
CA ARG A 86 6.04 13.52 -7.83
C ARG A 86 6.27 12.48 -6.75
N PHE A 87 7.20 12.74 -5.82
CA PHE A 87 7.42 11.88 -4.67
C PHE A 87 6.20 11.81 -3.79
N LEU A 88 5.58 12.93 -3.43
CA LEU A 88 4.40 12.98 -2.57
C LEU A 88 3.14 12.40 -3.24
N THR A 89 3.04 12.49 -4.57
CA THR A 89 1.89 11.97 -5.34
C THR A 89 2.10 10.54 -5.84
N ASN A 90 3.22 9.88 -5.48
CA ASN A 90 3.58 8.56 -6.00
C ASN A 90 3.61 8.50 -7.53
N SER A 91 4.10 9.55 -8.18
CA SER A 91 4.13 9.70 -9.65
C SER A 91 5.53 9.53 -10.24
N ILE A 92 6.53 9.09 -9.46
CA ILE A 92 7.89 8.83 -9.95
C ILE A 92 7.93 7.48 -10.65
N ASN A 93 7.37 6.45 -10.01
CA ASN A 93 7.29 5.10 -10.57
C ASN A 93 6.07 4.39 -9.96
N ASP A 94 5.20 3.88 -10.81
CA ASP A 94 3.96 3.22 -10.39
C ASP A 94 4.20 2.03 -9.46
N ILE A 95 5.34 1.34 -9.60
CA ILE A 95 5.68 0.18 -8.75
C ILE A 95 5.83 0.58 -7.28
N TYR A 96 6.13 1.85 -6.98
CA TYR A 96 6.36 2.30 -5.60
C TYR A 96 5.09 2.40 -4.75
N TRP A 97 3.88 2.30 -5.35
CA TRP A 97 2.62 2.25 -4.60
C TRP A 97 2.68 1.25 -3.44
N PHE A 98 3.36 0.13 -3.65
CA PHE A 98 3.54 -0.93 -2.65
C PHE A 98 4.34 -0.45 -1.43
N LEU A 99 5.43 0.32 -1.63
CA LEU A 99 6.23 0.87 -0.53
C LEU A 99 5.48 1.94 0.25
N TYR A 100 4.71 2.80 -0.42
CA TYR A 100 3.84 3.78 0.24
C TYR A 100 2.77 3.08 1.10
N THR A 101 2.17 2.02 0.57
CA THR A 101 1.18 1.23 1.30
C THR A 101 1.80 0.56 2.54
N ILE A 102 3.01 0.02 2.45
CA ILE A 102 3.71 -0.55 3.61
C ILE A 102 4.02 0.50 4.65
N ILE A 103 4.52 1.66 4.26
CA ILE A 103 4.79 2.79 5.19
C ILE A 103 3.51 3.15 5.94
N TYR A 104 2.40 3.28 5.22
CA TYR A 104 1.11 3.54 5.78
C TYR A 104 0.67 2.47 6.80
N LEU A 105 0.80 1.18 6.46
CA LEU A 105 0.48 0.08 7.37
C LEU A 105 1.38 0.09 8.62
N TYR A 106 2.67 0.44 8.47
CA TYR A 106 3.56 0.58 9.64
C TYR A 106 3.14 1.73 10.55
N MET A 107 2.66 2.84 10.01
CA MET A 107 2.12 3.94 10.82
C MET A 107 0.84 3.53 11.55
N LEU A 108 0.02 2.67 10.94
CA LEU A 108 -1.22 2.18 11.53
C LEU A 108 -0.99 1.05 12.56
N THR A 109 0.10 0.30 12.44
CA THR A 109 0.40 -0.88 13.29
C THR A 109 0.30 -0.61 14.80
N PRO A 110 0.77 0.52 15.37
CA PRO A 110 0.62 0.77 16.81
C PRO A 110 -0.84 0.87 17.26
N LEU A 111 -1.73 1.41 16.43
CA LEU A 111 -3.17 1.44 16.71
C LEU A 111 -3.76 0.04 16.67
N LEU A 112 -3.42 -0.75 15.66
CA LEU A 112 -3.88 -2.13 15.54
C LEU A 112 -3.40 -3.01 16.69
N THR A 113 -2.21 -2.76 17.20
CA THR A 113 -1.66 -3.47 18.37
C THR A 113 -2.48 -3.22 19.63
N GLN A 114 -3.08 -2.03 19.79
CA GLN A 114 -3.93 -1.72 20.97
C GLN A 114 -5.22 -2.55 20.98
N ILE A 115 -5.78 -2.83 19.82
CA ILE A 115 -7.05 -3.56 19.66
C ILE A 115 -6.87 -5.06 19.40
N ARG A 116 -5.65 -5.54 19.32
CA ARG A 116 -5.34 -6.94 18.94
C ARG A 116 -5.97 -8.00 19.85
N ASN A 117 -6.18 -7.66 21.13
CA ASN A 117 -6.71 -8.60 22.14
C ASN A 117 -8.25 -8.63 22.12
N ASP A 118 -8.91 -7.68 21.50
CA ASP A 118 -10.37 -7.65 21.35
C ASP A 118 -10.78 -8.25 20.00
N LYS A 119 -11.15 -9.53 20.05
CA LYS A 119 -11.57 -10.26 18.85
C LYS A 119 -12.80 -9.65 18.16
N ASN A 120 -13.71 -9.06 18.94
CA ASN A 120 -14.93 -8.46 18.39
C ASN A 120 -14.61 -7.21 17.57
N ILE A 121 -13.74 -6.35 18.09
CA ILE A 121 -13.28 -5.15 17.38
C ILE A 121 -12.50 -5.56 16.12
N LEU A 122 -11.63 -6.55 16.23
CA LEU A 122 -10.85 -7.04 15.10
C LEU A 122 -11.75 -7.63 13.99
N GLN A 123 -12.74 -8.45 14.34
CA GLN A 123 -13.72 -8.98 13.40
C GLN A 123 -14.56 -7.88 12.76
N TYR A 124 -15.01 -6.90 13.55
CA TYR A 124 -15.72 -5.73 13.04
C TYR A 124 -14.90 -4.97 11.98
N LEU A 125 -13.61 -4.72 12.26
CA LEU A 125 -12.73 -4.04 11.31
C LEU A 125 -12.51 -4.86 10.04
N ILE A 126 -12.38 -6.17 10.15
CA ILE A 126 -12.24 -7.06 8.99
C ILE A 126 -13.51 -7.01 8.11
N VAL A 127 -14.69 -7.13 8.73
CA VAL A 127 -15.97 -7.06 8.02
C VAL A 127 -16.18 -5.68 7.38
N LEU A 128 -15.88 -4.62 8.11
CA LEU A 128 -15.94 -3.25 7.60
C LEU A 128 -15.02 -3.06 6.40
N GLN A 129 -13.78 -3.49 6.52
CA GLN A 129 -12.78 -3.36 5.46
C GLN A 129 -13.12 -4.24 4.25
N PHE A 130 -13.63 -5.44 4.45
CA PHE A 130 -14.13 -6.32 3.39
C PHE A 130 -15.29 -5.65 2.63
N SER A 131 -16.23 -5.08 3.37
CA SER A 131 -17.38 -4.40 2.77
C SER A 131 -16.96 -3.23 1.89
N ILE A 132 -16.04 -2.39 2.36
CA ILE A 132 -15.58 -1.19 1.65
C ILE A 132 -14.67 -1.55 0.48
N SER A 133 -13.72 -2.48 0.67
CA SER A 133 -12.70 -2.77 -0.34
C SER A 133 -13.14 -3.78 -1.41
N ILE A 134 -14.12 -4.62 -1.12
CA ILE A 134 -14.54 -5.70 -2.02
C ILE A 134 -16.01 -5.57 -2.39
N LEU A 135 -16.93 -5.48 -1.41
CA LEU A 135 -18.37 -5.47 -1.68
C LEU A 135 -18.80 -4.23 -2.46
N ILE A 136 -18.39 -3.04 -2.06
CA ILE A 136 -18.79 -1.79 -2.74
C ILE A 136 -18.28 -1.77 -4.20
N PRO A 137 -16.99 -2.02 -4.51
CA PRO A 137 -16.52 -2.11 -5.90
C PRO A 137 -17.20 -3.22 -6.71
N LEU A 138 -17.59 -4.33 -6.07
CA LEU A 138 -18.32 -5.39 -6.75
C LEU A 138 -19.73 -4.92 -7.13
N ILE A 139 -20.45 -4.27 -6.23
CA ILE A 139 -21.79 -3.70 -6.48
C ILE A 139 -21.74 -2.63 -7.59
N GLU A 140 -20.72 -1.79 -7.59
CA GLU A 140 -20.49 -0.81 -8.67
C GLU A 140 -20.29 -1.50 -10.04
N ARG A 141 -19.56 -2.60 -10.08
CA ARG A 141 -19.36 -3.38 -11.33
C ARG A 141 -20.65 -4.08 -11.80
N LEU A 142 -21.56 -4.40 -10.89
CA LEU A 142 -22.85 -5.01 -11.22
C LEU A 142 -23.89 -3.99 -11.72
N GLY A 143 -23.53 -2.71 -11.87
CA GLY A 143 -24.38 -1.71 -12.52
C GLY A 143 -25.03 -0.71 -11.57
N VAL A 144 -24.74 -0.76 -10.26
CA VAL A 144 -25.17 0.29 -9.35
C VAL A 144 -24.30 1.52 -9.55
N SER A 145 -24.91 2.65 -9.88
CA SER A 145 -24.23 3.87 -10.29
C SER A 145 -23.22 4.35 -9.23
N LYS A 146 -21.98 4.66 -9.66
CA LYS A 146 -20.94 5.30 -8.86
C LYS A 146 -21.36 6.59 -8.14
N LYS A 147 -22.46 7.20 -8.59
CA LYS A 147 -23.03 8.41 -8.02
C LYS A 147 -23.39 8.27 -6.52
N TYR A 148 -23.68 7.06 -6.07
CA TYR A 148 -24.11 6.81 -4.69
C TYR A 148 -22.97 6.47 -3.72
N PHE A 149 -21.89 5.88 -4.20
CA PHE A 149 -20.82 5.36 -3.34
C PHE A 149 -19.44 6.00 -3.56
N GLY A 150 -19.19 6.54 -4.75
CA GLY A 150 -17.85 6.95 -5.18
C GLY A 150 -17.18 8.09 -4.40
N THR A 151 -17.95 8.89 -3.66
CA THR A 151 -17.41 10.02 -2.88
C THR A 151 -17.29 9.72 -1.39
N LEU A 152 -18.16 8.87 -0.85
CA LEU A 152 -18.19 8.59 0.60
C LEU A 152 -17.11 7.64 1.07
N PHE A 153 -16.66 6.72 0.23
CA PHE A 153 -15.75 5.65 0.61
C PHE A 153 -14.38 5.70 -0.08
N ASN A 154 -14.10 6.75 -0.83
CA ASN A 154 -12.80 6.95 -1.48
C ASN A 154 -11.74 7.53 -0.52
N TRP A 155 -11.75 7.07 0.72
CA TRP A 155 -10.77 7.45 1.72
C TRP A 155 -9.55 6.54 1.61
N PRO A 156 -8.33 7.07 1.61
CA PRO A 156 -7.10 6.27 1.47
C PRO A 156 -6.99 5.15 2.50
N LEU A 157 -7.57 5.34 3.68
CA LEU A 157 -7.58 4.38 4.79
C LEU A 157 -8.38 3.12 4.45
N PHE A 158 -9.49 3.27 3.75
CA PHE A 158 -10.46 2.20 3.55
C PHE A 158 -10.48 1.67 2.12
N SER A 159 -10.00 2.45 1.15
CA SER A 159 -10.00 2.04 -0.26
C SER A 159 -8.95 0.98 -0.61
N SER A 160 -7.95 0.79 0.26
CA SER A 160 -6.88 -0.19 0.02
C SER A 160 -7.21 -1.55 0.63
N SER A 161 -7.33 -2.56 -0.20
CA SER A 161 -7.45 -3.97 0.23
C SER A 161 -6.23 -4.46 1.03
N ALA A 162 -5.13 -3.73 1.02
CA ALA A 162 -3.91 -4.08 1.76
C ALA A 162 -4.16 -4.17 3.29
N LEU A 163 -4.97 -3.26 3.86
CA LEU A 163 -5.34 -3.30 5.27
C LEU A 163 -6.17 -4.54 5.59
N LEU A 164 -7.10 -4.93 4.70
CA LEU A 164 -7.87 -6.16 4.86
C LEU A 164 -6.96 -7.38 4.97
N TYR A 165 -6.04 -7.55 4.02
CA TYR A 165 -5.09 -8.67 4.03
C TYR A 165 -4.17 -8.65 5.25
N PHE A 166 -3.74 -7.46 5.68
CA PHE A 166 -2.92 -7.28 6.87
C PHE A 166 -3.64 -7.73 8.15
N LEU A 167 -4.91 -7.35 8.32
CA LEU A 167 -5.75 -7.77 9.44
C LEU A 167 -6.07 -9.27 9.40
N LEU A 168 -6.42 -9.80 8.21
CA LEU A 168 -6.68 -11.22 8.02
C LEU A 168 -5.46 -12.08 8.37
N GLY A 169 -4.27 -11.66 7.96
CA GLY A 169 -3.05 -12.38 8.28
C GLY A 169 -2.81 -12.49 9.78
N PHE A 170 -3.08 -11.43 10.53
CA PHE A 170 -2.99 -11.47 12.00
C PHE A 170 -4.10 -12.32 12.63
N TYR A 171 -5.32 -12.23 12.12
CA TYR A 171 -6.48 -12.93 12.69
C TYR A 171 -6.40 -14.46 12.51
N ILE A 172 -5.77 -14.92 11.42
CA ILE A 172 -5.64 -16.36 11.11
C ILE A 172 -4.45 -16.99 11.87
N ALA A 173 -3.43 -16.22 12.24
CA ALA A 173 -2.24 -16.68 12.94
C ALA A 173 -2.49 -16.93 14.42
#